data_61af906c0a4a2185ef79dc3c828a4acc
#
_entry.id   61af906c0a4a2185ef79dc3c828a4acc
#
_cell.length_a   1.000
_cell.length_b   1.000
_cell.length_c   1.000
_cell.angle_alpha   90.00
_cell.angle_beta   90.00
_cell.angle_gamma   90.00
#
_symmetry.space_group_name_H-M   'P 1'
#
loop_
_entity.id
_entity.type
_entity.pdbx_description
1 polymer ?
#
loop_
_entity_poly.entity_id
_entity_poly.type
_entity_poly.pdbx_seq_one_letter_code
_entity_poly.pdbx_strand_id
1 'polypeptide(L)'
;TDTGGWGEGGAWIDFAGPPGTIPTYSFSRVLAGKFDPGAFADKTVVVGASAPSLQDVHPTSAGGGLMAGPELQASAIATILDGVSLDSTPAGLDILLIALLAAVGPIAGARLKPGLALASMVGTGLIYLVFAQLAFDSGLIIPVVDPLLALLIGSIGTLFLYYLFEAFDRQRVRLTFSRFVPENVVDQVLADGEEGLRLGGVRMVVTVMFTDLRGFTSYAESKPPTEVVNVLNQYLGQMTEAIMDHGGTLVAYMGDGIMAAFGAPVKQEDHADRAVAAAREMLEVRLPAFCEWMEESGHGEGFKIGIGLNSGEVMSGQVGSEKRMEYTTIGDTTNTAARLEGMTKGSGHYVFISDSTRDALIDPVPDLVHVGEREVRGRDRKIGIWSLAPDPGAGSTADEAPPKQGPST
;
A
#
# COMPACT_ATOMS: atom_id res chain seq x y z
N THR A 1 5.76 -54.78 -42.11
CA THR A 1 6.48 -53.73 -41.37
C THR A 1 5.74 -52.46 -41.62
N ASP A 2 4.91 -52.16 -40.63
CA ASP A 2 4.11 -50.94 -40.58
C ASP A 2 5.07 -49.77 -40.30
N THR A 3 5.27 -48.87 -41.24
CA THR A 3 6.06 -47.65 -41.08
C THR A 3 5.20 -46.53 -40.48
N GLY A 4 4.44 -46.86 -39.48
CA GLY A 4 3.62 -45.90 -38.75
C GLY A 4 4.50 -44.79 -38.14
N GLY A 5 4.29 -43.56 -38.59
CA GLY A 5 4.86 -42.39 -37.93
C GLY A 5 5.87 -41.54 -38.73
N TRP A 6 6.20 -41.87 -39.97
CA TRP A 6 7.04 -41.02 -40.80
C TRP A 6 6.14 -39.99 -41.54
N GLY A 7 5.74 -38.96 -40.82
CA GLY A 7 5.14 -37.79 -41.47
C GLY A 7 6.16 -37.02 -42.31
N GLU A 8 5.71 -36.05 -43.11
CA GLU A 8 6.53 -35.25 -44.06
C GLU A 8 7.70 -34.46 -43.44
N GLY A 9 8.13 -34.76 -42.19
CA GLY A 9 9.09 -33.95 -41.43
C GLY A 9 10.35 -34.65 -40.88
N GLY A 10 10.49 -35.95 -41.03
CA GLY A 10 11.64 -36.68 -40.46
C GLY A 10 11.32 -37.45 -39.17
N ALA A 11 12.24 -38.29 -38.72
CA ALA A 11 12.14 -39.07 -37.51
C ALA A 11 13.20 -38.65 -36.49
N TRP A 12 12.86 -38.80 -35.21
CA TRP A 12 13.80 -38.61 -34.14
C TRP A 12 14.77 -39.78 -34.04
N ILE A 13 16.02 -39.49 -33.71
CA ILE A 13 17.07 -40.50 -33.51
C ILE A 13 17.36 -40.63 -32.00
N ASP A 14 17.23 -41.83 -31.46
CA ASP A 14 17.69 -42.15 -30.14
C ASP A 14 19.21 -42.41 -30.19
N PHE A 15 20.00 -41.49 -29.66
CA PHE A 15 21.46 -41.60 -29.66
C PHE A 15 21.91 -42.46 -28.47
N ALA A 16 22.69 -43.50 -28.77
CA ALA A 16 23.30 -44.38 -27.75
C ALA A 16 24.22 -43.60 -26.74
N GLY A 17 24.67 -42.40 -27.13
CA GLY A 17 25.52 -41.53 -26.31
C GLY A 17 26.29 -40.50 -27.15
N PRO A 18 27.26 -39.79 -26.52
CA PRO A 18 28.10 -38.83 -27.21
C PRO A 18 28.96 -39.46 -28.31
N PRO A 19 29.55 -38.66 -29.24
CA PRO A 19 30.42 -39.14 -30.29
C PRO A 19 31.48 -40.10 -29.80
N GLY A 20 31.62 -41.23 -30.47
CA GLY A 20 32.56 -42.30 -30.09
C GLY A 20 31.96 -43.38 -29.18
N THR A 21 30.67 -43.33 -28.88
CA THR A 21 29.99 -44.38 -28.08
C THR A 21 29.84 -45.67 -28.87
N ILE A 22 29.58 -45.57 -30.21
CA ILE A 22 29.47 -46.77 -31.07
C ILE A 22 30.88 -47.27 -31.42
N PRO A 23 31.16 -48.56 -31.14
CA PRO A 23 32.50 -49.13 -31.43
C PRO A 23 32.87 -48.94 -32.90
N THR A 24 34.02 -48.31 -33.14
CA THR A 24 34.51 -47.99 -34.48
C THR A 24 35.84 -48.73 -34.75
N TYR A 25 35.93 -49.37 -35.91
CA TYR A 25 37.11 -50.07 -36.40
C TYR A 25 37.65 -49.39 -37.65
N SER A 26 38.97 -49.07 -37.64
CA SER A 26 39.62 -48.53 -38.83
C SER A 26 39.57 -49.51 -40.01
N PHE A 27 39.13 -49.05 -41.17
CA PHE A 27 39.05 -49.85 -42.39
C PHE A 27 40.36 -50.53 -42.74
N SER A 28 41.48 -49.88 -42.54
CA SER A 28 42.82 -50.47 -42.77
C SER A 28 43.14 -51.63 -41.83
N ARG A 29 42.67 -51.61 -40.60
CA ARG A 29 42.81 -52.72 -39.63
C ARG A 29 41.91 -53.88 -40.00
N VAL A 30 40.74 -53.64 -40.44
CA VAL A 30 39.79 -54.67 -40.93
C VAL A 30 40.31 -55.35 -42.18
N LEU A 31 40.84 -54.58 -43.15
CA LEU A 31 41.46 -55.13 -44.36
C LEU A 31 42.68 -55.96 -44.09
N ALA A 32 43.49 -55.61 -43.07
CA ALA A 32 44.63 -56.32 -42.64
C ALA A 32 44.35 -57.54 -41.75
N GLY A 33 43.08 -57.88 -41.51
CA GLY A 33 42.66 -58.95 -40.60
C GLY A 33 43.01 -58.76 -39.14
N LYS A 34 43.32 -57.52 -38.71
CA LYS A 34 43.72 -57.19 -37.36
C LYS A 34 42.53 -56.75 -36.49
N PHE A 35 41.54 -57.61 -36.36
CA PHE A 35 40.36 -57.42 -35.52
C PHE A 35 39.86 -58.74 -34.93
N ASP A 36 39.06 -58.68 -33.86
CA ASP A 36 38.47 -59.91 -33.31
C ASP A 36 37.47 -60.51 -34.27
N PRO A 37 37.63 -61.80 -34.67
CA PRO A 37 36.68 -62.43 -35.60
C PRO A 37 35.19 -62.37 -35.17
N GLY A 38 34.94 -62.28 -33.87
CA GLY A 38 33.59 -62.13 -33.32
C GLY A 38 33.05 -60.68 -33.32
N ALA A 39 33.86 -59.67 -33.66
CA ALA A 39 33.50 -58.27 -33.53
C ALA A 39 32.28 -57.86 -34.38
N PHE A 40 32.06 -58.52 -35.53
CA PHE A 40 30.99 -58.22 -36.48
C PHE A 40 29.93 -59.34 -36.56
N ALA A 41 30.04 -60.41 -35.77
CA ALA A 41 29.07 -61.48 -35.74
C ALA A 41 27.70 -60.98 -35.25
N ASP A 42 26.66 -61.28 -36.00
CA ASP A 42 25.27 -60.89 -35.71
C ASP A 42 25.02 -59.40 -35.50
N LYS A 43 25.91 -58.54 -36.10
CA LYS A 43 25.78 -57.08 -36.01
C LYS A 43 25.56 -56.42 -37.35
N THR A 44 24.78 -55.34 -37.33
CA THR A 44 24.67 -54.43 -38.48
C THR A 44 25.90 -53.53 -38.48
N VAL A 45 26.61 -53.49 -39.62
CA VAL A 45 27.85 -52.70 -39.75
C VAL A 45 27.66 -51.56 -40.74
N VAL A 46 27.92 -50.33 -40.30
CA VAL A 46 27.89 -49.16 -41.17
C VAL A 46 29.35 -48.81 -41.59
N VAL A 47 29.56 -48.70 -42.90
CA VAL A 47 30.88 -48.36 -43.46
C VAL A 47 30.79 -46.94 -44.02
N GLY A 48 31.66 -46.05 -43.54
CA GLY A 48 31.67 -44.66 -44.02
C GLY A 48 32.91 -43.88 -43.55
N ALA A 49 32.99 -42.63 -43.98
CA ALA A 49 34.06 -41.73 -43.68
C ALA A 49 33.93 -41.15 -42.25
N SER A 50 34.88 -41.41 -41.35
CA SER A 50 34.87 -40.87 -39.98
C SER A 50 35.95 -39.82 -39.72
N ALA A 51 36.81 -39.57 -40.72
CA ALA A 51 37.89 -38.57 -40.55
C ALA A 51 37.31 -37.15 -40.71
N PRO A 52 37.60 -36.22 -39.78
CA PRO A 52 37.12 -34.82 -39.85
C PRO A 52 37.53 -34.10 -41.15
N SER A 53 38.65 -34.50 -41.75
CA SER A 53 39.12 -33.96 -43.03
C SER A 53 38.21 -34.28 -44.21
N LEU A 54 37.30 -35.25 -44.09
CA LEU A 54 36.31 -35.60 -45.10
C LEU A 54 34.97 -34.86 -44.93
N GLN A 55 34.88 -34.01 -43.92
CA GLN A 55 33.75 -33.10 -43.64
C GLN A 55 32.37 -33.77 -43.44
N ASP A 56 32.35 -35.09 -43.22
CA ASP A 56 31.13 -35.80 -42.84
C ASP A 56 30.99 -35.88 -41.32
N VAL A 57 30.80 -34.68 -40.70
CA VAL A 57 30.62 -34.54 -39.27
C VAL A 57 29.44 -33.58 -39.00
N HIS A 58 28.60 -33.91 -38.01
CA HIS A 58 27.36 -33.21 -37.75
C HIS A 58 27.25 -32.88 -36.26
N PRO A 59 26.71 -31.71 -35.92
CA PRO A 59 26.32 -31.44 -34.54
C PRO A 59 25.07 -32.27 -34.19
N THR A 60 25.10 -32.87 -32.99
CA THR A 60 23.94 -33.69 -32.49
C THR A 60 23.55 -33.27 -31.10
N SER A 61 22.34 -33.64 -30.70
CA SER A 61 21.84 -33.42 -29.32
C SER A 61 22.51 -34.32 -28.30
N ALA A 62 23.27 -35.34 -28.70
CA ALA A 62 23.95 -36.25 -27.78
C ALA A 62 25.11 -35.60 -27.01
N GLY A 63 25.48 -34.35 -27.31
CA GLY A 63 26.59 -33.65 -26.67
C GLY A 63 27.97 -34.12 -27.15
N GLY A 64 29.02 -33.64 -26.49
CA GLY A 64 30.39 -34.16 -26.73
C GLY A 64 31.11 -33.69 -28.01
N GLY A 65 30.50 -32.85 -28.82
CA GLY A 65 31.08 -32.29 -30.04
C GLY A 65 30.40 -32.76 -31.32
N LEU A 66 31.18 -32.81 -32.45
CA LEU A 66 30.68 -33.25 -33.74
C LEU A 66 30.70 -34.77 -33.86
N MET A 67 29.60 -35.38 -34.28
CA MET A 67 29.49 -36.81 -34.53
C MET A 67 29.76 -37.10 -36.00
N ALA A 68 30.52 -38.18 -36.29
CA ALA A 68 30.73 -38.62 -37.66
C ALA A 68 29.44 -39.13 -38.29
N GLY A 69 29.25 -38.84 -39.60
CA GLY A 69 28.01 -39.24 -40.34
C GLY A 69 27.71 -40.74 -40.24
N PRO A 70 28.68 -41.65 -40.39
CA PRO A 70 28.45 -43.10 -40.18
C PRO A 70 27.92 -43.43 -38.76
N GLU A 71 28.37 -42.75 -37.73
CA GLU A 71 27.94 -42.99 -36.33
C GLU A 71 26.49 -42.47 -36.16
N LEU A 72 26.16 -41.32 -36.77
CA LEU A 72 24.81 -40.79 -36.78
C LEU A 72 23.84 -41.75 -37.52
N GLN A 73 24.26 -42.29 -38.69
CA GLN A 73 23.48 -43.30 -39.42
C GLN A 73 23.33 -44.61 -38.64
N ALA A 74 24.38 -45.04 -37.95
CA ALA A 74 24.30 -46.22 -37.08
C ALA A 74 23.33 -46.02 -35.92
N SER A 75 23.33 -44.88 -35.29
CA SER A 75 22.31 -44.52 -34.28
C SER A 75 20.90 -44.52 -34.83
N ALA A 76 20.68 -43.97 -36.04
CA ALA A 76 19.38 -44.00 -36.71
C ALA A 76 18.91 -45.43 -37.02
N ILE A 77 19.81 -46.29 -37.50
CA ILE A 77 19.51 -47.69 -37.76
C ILE A 77 19.21 -48.45 -36.47
N ALA A 78 19.98 -48.20 -35.38
CA ALA A 78 19.73 -48.80 -34.08
C ALA A 78 18.34 -48.42 -33.56
N THR A 79 17.97 -47.13 -33.59
CA THR A 79 16.64 -46.64 -33.24
C THR A 79 15.50 -47.40 -33.89
N ILE A 80 15.66 -47.71 -35.21
CA ILE A 80 14.67 -48.46 -35.97
C ILE A 80 14.67 -49.97 -35.59
N LEU A 81 15.86 -50.55 -35.41
CA LEU A 81 15.96 -51.98 -35.06
C LEU A 81 15.49 -52.29 -33.66
N ASP A 82 15.73 -51.39 -32.71
CA ASP A 82 15.28 -51.51 -31.32
C ASP A 82 13.78 -51.22 -31.17
N GLY A 83 13.09 -50.77 -32.25
CA GLY A 83 11.68 -50.50 -32.28
C GLY A 83 11.27 -49.30 -31.41
N VAL A 84 12.26 -48.43 -31.09
CA VAL A 84 11.99 -47.18 -30.33
C VAL A 84 11.31 -46.18 -31.27
N SER A 85 10.02 -45.98 -31.11
CA SER A 85 9.30 -44.90 -31.81
C SER A 85 9.29 -43.68 -30.89
N LEU A 86 10.02 -42.64 -31.27
CA LEU A 86 9.96 -41.34 -30.60
C LEU A 86 8.93 -40.48 -31.39
N ASP A 87 7.77 -40.29 -30.79
CA ASP A 87 6.70 -39.49 -31.37
C ASP A 87 6.64 -38.12 -30.72
N SER A 88 6.49 -37.07 -31.50
CA SER A 88 6.24 -35.72 -30.97
C SER A 88 4.74 -35.48 -30.77
N THR A 89 4.43 -34.68 -29.77
CA THR A 89 3.03 -34.28 -29.49
C THR A 89 2.46 -33.45 -30.64
N PRO A 90 1.16 -33.58 -30.95
CA PRO A 90 0.50 -32.72 -31.92
C PRO A 90 0.46 -31.27 -31.41
N ALA A 91 0.60 -30.30 -32.32
CA ALA A 91 0.67 -28.87 -31.99
C ALA A 91 -0.50 -28.36 -31.12
N GLY A 92 -1.68 -28.97 -31.21
CA GLY A 92 -2.83 -28.62 -30.36
C GLY A 92 -2.59 -28.95 -28.85
N LEU A 93 -1.88 -30.08 -28.58
CA LEU A 93 -1.52 -30.44 -27.22
C LEU A 93 -0.42 -29.52 -26.67
N ASP A 94 0.54 -29.13 -27.49
CA ASP A 94 1.62 -28.22 -27.13
C ASP A 94 1.04 -26.85 -26.71
N ILE A 95 0.12 -26.30 -27.50
CA ILE A 95 -0.59 -25.04 -27.18
C ILE A 95 -1.38 -25.19 -25.87
N LEU A 96 -2.04 -26.32 -25.65
CA LEU A 96 -2.79 -26.56 -24.42
C LEU A 96 -1.86 -26.58 -23.19
N LEU A 97 -0.71 -27.26 -23.27
CA LEU A 97 0.28 -27.30 -22.19
C LEU A 97 0.84 -25.91 -21.88
N ILE A 98 1.16 -25.13 -22.90
CA ILE A 98 1.60 -23.74 -22.75
C ILE A 98 0.52 -22.91 -22.04
N ALA A 99 -0.74 -23.01 -22.48
CA ALA A 99 -1.85 -22.26 -21.90
C ALA A 99 -2.12 -22.66 -20.44
N LEU A 100 -2.07 -23.96 -20.11
CA LEU A 100 -2.27 -24.46 -18.76
C LEU A 100 -1.17 -23.95 -17.80
N LEU A 101 0.10 -24.02 -18.22
CA LEU A 101 1.20 -23.55 -17.39
C LEU A 101 1.20 -22.02 -17.26
N ALA A 102 0.88 -21.29 -18.32
CA ALA A 102 0.71 -19.83 -18.26
C ALA A 102 -0.37 -19.39 -17.26
N ALA A 103 -1.44 -20.16 -17.10
CA ALA A 103 -2.56 -19.84 -16.23
C ALA A 103 -2.25 -20.09 -14.74
N VAL A 104 -1.24 -20.87 -14.39
CA VAL A 104 -0.90 -21.22 -13.00
C VAL A 104 -0.59 -19.96 -12.17
N GLY A 105 0.25 -19.08 -12.69
CA GLY A 105 0.61 -17.83 -12.02
C GLY A 105 -0.61 -16.99 -11.65
N PRO A 106 -1.43 -16.56 -12.60
CA PRO A 106 -2.64 -15.77 -12.35
C PRO A 106 -3.63 -16.46 -11.39
N ILE A 107 -3.87 -17.76 -11.53
CA ILE A 107 -4.80 -18.50 -10.67
C ILE A 107 -4.28 -18.59 -9.24
N ALA A 108 -2.99 -18.91 -9.08
CA ALA A 108 -2.36 -18.99 -7.78
C ALA A 108 -2.32 -17.62 -7.08
N GLY A 109 -1.97 -16.56 -7.81
CA GLY A 109 -1.93 -15.19 -7.28
C GLY A 109 -3.31 -14.66 -6.86
N ALA A 110 -4.39 -15.09 -7.56
CA ALA A 110 -5.75 -14.68 -7.20
C ALA A 110 -6.32 -15.41 -5.98
N ARG A 111 -5.79 -16.60 -5.59
CA ARG A 111 -6.39 -17.45 -4.56
C ARG A 111 -5.50 -17.75 -3.36
N LEU A 112 -4.20 -17.58 -3.48
CA LEU A 112 -3.24 -17.97 -2.46
C LEU A 112 -2.47 -16.76 -1.91
N LYS A 113 -1.98 -16.88 -0.68
CA LYS A 113 -1.02 -15.91 -0.12
C LYS A 113 0.28 -15.93 -0.94
N PRO A 114 1.02 -14.81 -1.05
CA PRO A 114 2.18 -14.69 -1.95
C PRO A 114 3.21 -15.81 -1.84
N GLY A 115 3.57 -16.23 -0.62
CA GLY A 115 4.51 -17.33 -0.40
C GLY A 115 4.00 -18.69 -0.91
N LEU A 116 2.71 -18.99 -0.73
CA LEU A 116 2.09 -20.21 -1.24
C LEU A 116 1.91 -20.17 -2.77
N ALA A 117 1.61 -18.98 -3.32
CA ALA A 117 1.53 -18.80 -4.76
C ALA A 117 2.90 -19.09 -5.41
N LEU A 118 3.98 -18.51 -4.89
CA LEU A 118 5.33 -18.78 -5.36
C LEU A 118 5.70 -20.27 -5.25
N ALA A 119 5.41 -20.90 -4.12
CA ALA A 119 5.66 -22.33 -3.92
C ALA A 119 4.89 -23.21 -4.92
N SER A 120 3.62 -22.84 -5.23
CA SER A 120 2.81 -23.57 -6.23
C SER A 120 3.37 -23.42 -7.65
N MET A 121 3.88 -22.24 -8.03
CA MET A 121 4.50 -22.00 -9.34
C MET A 121 5.76 -22.84 -9.52
N VAL A 122 6.65 -22.83 -8.51
CA VAL A 122 7.88 -23.66 -8.52
C VAL A 122 7.53 -25.14 -8.51
N GLY A 123 6.60 -25.57 -7.66
CA GLY A 123 6.14 -26.96 -7.59
C GLY A 123 5.57 -27.45 -8.92
N THR A 124 4.75 -26.65 -9.59
CA THR A 124 4.20 -26.99 -10.92
C THR A 124 5.30 -27.14 -11.97
N GLY A 125 6.31 -26.27 -11.97
CA GLY A 125 7.46 -26.39 -12.87
C GLY A 125 8.24 -27.70 -12.66
N LEU A 126 8.49 -28.07 -11.39
CA LEU A 126 9.18 -29.32 -11.06
C LEU A 126 8.34 -30.56 -11.46
N ILE A 127 7.04 -30.54 -11.18
CA ILE A 127 6.13 -31.63 -11.58
C ILE A 127 6.11 -31.76 -13.10
N TYR A 128 6.09 -30.65 -13.84
CA TYR A 128 6.12 -30.67 -15.28
C TYR A 128 7.41 -31.26 -15.83
N LEU A 129 8.57 -30.96 -15.26
CA LEU A 129 9.86 -31.55 -15.64
C LEU A 129 9.87 -33.08 -15.43
N VAL A 130 9.35 -33.54 -14.29
CA VAL A 130 9.23 -34.98 -14.02
C VAL A 130 8.27 -35.63 -15.01
N PHE A 131 7.16 -34.99 -15.31
CA PHE A 131 6.20 -35.47 -16.32
C PHE A 131 6.84 -35.54 -17.71
N ALA A 132 7.63 -34.53 -18.11
CA ALA A 132 8.34 -34.51 -19.37
C ALA A 132 9.37 -35.66 -19.49
N GLN A 133 10.09 -35.94 -18.40
CA GLN A 133 11.02 -37.07 -18.36
C GLN A 133 10.28 -38.42 -18.50
N LEU A 134 9.20 -38.62 -17.77
CA LEU A 134 8.40 -39.86 -17.88
C LEU A 134 7.78 -40.05 -19.26
N ALA A 135 7.32 -38.96 -19.89
CA ALA A 135 6.82 -39.00 -21.25
C ALA A 135 7.92 -39.40 -22.23
N PHE A 136 9.12 -38.81 -22.08
CA PHE A 136 10.28 -39.16 -22.91
C PHE A 136 10.68 -40.63 -22.74
N ASP A 137 10.72 -41.14 -21.51
CA ASP A 137 11.02 -42.55 -21.24
C ASP A 137 9.96 -43.51 -21.86
N SER A 138 8.75 -43.03 -22.12
CA SER A 138 7.67 -43.77 -22.82
C SER A 138 7.69 -43.58 -24.35
N GLY A 139 8.68 -42.85 -24.88
CA GLY A 139 8.81 -42.58 -26.32
C GLY A 139 8.05 -41.35 -26.81
N LEU A 140 7.47 -40.53 -25.90
CA LEU A 140 6.72 -39.33 -26.28
C LEU A 140 7.53 -38.06 -25.97
N ILE A 141 7.84 -37.31 -27.03
CA ILE A 141 8.55 -36.01 -26.89
C ILE A 141 7.54 -34.90 -26.70
N ILE A 142 7.53 -34.26 -25.52
CA ILE A 142 6.70 -33.11 -25.25
C ILE A 142 7.58 -31.83 -25.18
N PRO A 143 7.03 -30.65 -25.51
CA PRO A 143 7.79 -29.41 -25.43
C PRO A 143 8.09 -29.08 -23.96
N VAL A 144 9.35 -28.75 -23.64
CA VAL A 144 9.77 -28.40 -22.28
C VAL A 144 9.98 -26.89 -22.15
N VAL A 145 10.61 -26.28 -23.15
CA VAL A 145 11.05 -24.88 -23.07
C VAL A 145 9.87 -23.91 -23.07
N ASP A 146 8.97 -24.03 -24.05
CA ASP A 146 7.88 -23.07 -24.23
C ASP A 146 6.87 -23.06 -23.07
N PRO A 147 6.39 -24.22 -22.54
CA PRO A 147 5.53 -24.23 -21.37
C PRO A 147 6.20 -23.68 -20.10
N LEU A 148 7.48 -23.97 -19.86
CA LEU A 148 8.21 -23.44 -18.72
C LEU A 148 8.46 -21.93 -18.84
N LEU A 149 8.74 -21.43 -20.04
CA LEU A 149 8.83 -19.99 -20.29
C LEU A 149 7.46 -19.32 -20.06
N ALA A 150 6.39 -19.94 -20.51
CA ALA A 150 5.03 -19.42 -20.28
C ALA A 150 4.69 -19.38 -18.77
N LEU A 151 5.04 -20.42 -18.01
CA LEU A 151 4.91 -20.45 -16.55
C LEU A 151 5.74 -19.32 -15.90
N LEU A 152 6.97 -19.14 -16.32
CA LEU A 152 7.88 -18.12 -15.79
C LEU A 152 7.35 -16.70 -16.06
N ILE A 153 6.96 -16.42 -17.31
CA ILE A 153 6.42 -15.10 -17.71
C ILE A 153 5.10 -14.82 -16.97
N GLY A 154 4.19 -15.80 -16.92
CA GLY A 154 2.94 -15.68 -16.18
C GLY A 154 3.15 -15.45 -14.67
N SER A 155 4.15 -16.11 -14.08
CA SER A 155 4.51 -15.95 -12.68
C SER A 155 5.10 -14.58 -12.38
N ILE A 156 6.04 -14.11 -13.21
CA ILE A 156 6.66 -12.77 -13.07
C ILE A 156 5.58 -11.70 -13.26
N GLY A 157 4.72 -11.83 -14.28
CA GLY A 157 3.62 -10.89 -14.52
C GLY A 157 2.66 -10.80 -13.34
N THR A 158 2.32 -11.95 -12.76
CA THR A 158 1.43 -12.00 -11.57
C THR A 158 2.07 -11.34 -10.35
N LEU A 159 3.33 -11.64 -10.05
CA LEU A 159 4.05 -11.02 -8.94
C LEU A 159 4.22 -9.51 -9.12
N PHE A 160 4.47 -9.07 -10.35
CA PHE A 160 4.57 -7.65 -10.68
C PHE A 160 3.24 -6.92 -10.49
N LEU A 161 2.12 -7.50 -10.98
CA LEU A 161 0.79 -6.95 -10.76
C LEU A 161 0.43 -6.92 -9.27
N TYR A 162 0.72 -7.98 -8.52
CA TYR A 162 0.50 -8.02 -7.08
C TYR A 162 1.23 -6.88 -6.37
N TYR A 163 2.52 -6.67 -6.68
CA TYR A 163 3.31 -5.58 -6.13
C TYR A 163 2.76 -4.20 -6.48
N LEU A 164 2.31 -4.02 -7.73
CA LEU A 164 1.68 -2.77 -8.16
C LEU A 164 0.39 -2.47 -7.38
N PHE A 165 -0.51 -3.44 -7.26
CA PHE A 165 -1.77 -3.26 -6.51
C PHE A 165 -1.52 -2.98 -5.04
N GLU A 166 -0.60 -3.68 -4.40
CA GLU A 166 -0.19 -3.43 -3.00
C GLU A 166 0.34 -1.99 -2.82
N ALA A 167 1.17 -1.52 -3.76
CA ALA A 167 1.70 -0.16 -3.72
C ALA A 167 0.60 0.90 -3.90
N PHE A 168 -0.35 0.68 -4.81
CA PHE A 168 -1.49 1.58 -5.02
C PHE A 168 -2.43 1.62 -3.83
N ASP A 169 -2.73 0.49 -3.19
CA ASP A 169 -3.61 0.44 -2.02
C ASP A 169 -2.99 1.21 -0.84
N ARG A 170 -1.69 1.03 -0.58
CA ARG A 170 -0.96 1.81 0.44
C ARG A 170 -0.99 3.31 0.15
N GLN A 171 -0.77 3.70 -1.08
CA GLN A 171 -0.80 5.12 -1.47
C GLN A 171 -2.20 5.72 -1.34
N ARG A 172 -3.25 4.98 -1.69
CA ARG A 172 -4.64 5.43 -1.56
C ARG A 172 -5.04 5.63 -0.10
N VAL A 173 -4.68 4.71 0.79
CA VAL A 173 -4.87 4.83 2.23
C VAL A 173 -4.13 6.07 2.74
N ARG A 174 -2.85 6.22 2.40
CA ARG A 174 -2.04 7.39 2.78
C ARG A 174 -2.70 8.71 2.37
N LEU A 175 -3.11 8.88 1.12
CA LEU A 175 -3.75 10.09 0.61
C LEU A 175 -5.11 10.40 1.27
N THR A 176 -5.81 9.38 1.74
CA THR A 176 -7.08 9.57 2.45
C THR A 176 -6.83 10.06 3.88
N PHE A 177 -5.88 9.45 4.58
CA PHE A 177 -5.53 9.81 5.95
C PHE A 177 -4.77 11.14 6.06
N SER A 178 -3.91 11.50 5.11
CA SER A 178 -3.16 12.77 5.12
C SER A 178 -4.04 14.03 5.09
N ARG A 179 -5.33 13.87 4.82
CA ARG A 179 -6.30 14.98 4.92
C ARG A 179 -6.73 15.29 6.35
N PHE A 180 -6.53 14.39 7.29
CA PHE A 180 -7.01 14.49 8.67
C PHE A 180 -5.88 14.55 9.70
N VAL A 181 -4.73 13.98 9.38
CA VAL A 181 -3.58 13.89 10.28
C VAL A 181 -2.28 14.30 9.58
N PRO A 182 -1.29 14.85 10.31
CA PRO A 182 0.03 15.16 9.75
C PRO A 182 0.69 13.92 9.13
N GLU A 183 1.54 14.12 8.12
CA GLU A 183 2.16 13.03 7.34
C GLU A 183 2.96 12.04 8.21
N ASN A 184 3.70 12.54 9.21
CA ASN A 184 4.46 11.72 10.15
C ASN A 184 3.56 10.79 10.99
N VAL A 185 2.33 11.19 11.27
CA VAL A 185 1.33 10.39 11.98
C VAL A 185 0.74 9.31 11.08
N VAL A 186 0.52 9.62 9.79
CA VAL A 186 0.07 8.64 8.80
C VAL A 186 1.03 7.46 8.69
N ASP A 187 2.33 7.73 8.61
CA ASP A 187 3.36 6.69 8.50
C ASP A 187 3.39 5.79 9.73
N GLN A 188 3.17 6.33 10.92
CA GLN A 188 3.13 5.57 12.18
C GLN A 188 1.86 4.70 12.29
N VAL A 189 0.69 5.22 11.92
CA VAL A 189 -0.58 4.47 11.90
C VAL A 189 -0.52 3.33 10.87
N LEU A 190 0.13 3.55 9.71
CA LEU A 190 0.31 2.51 8.70
C LEU A 190 1.33 1.44 9.13
N ALA A 191 2.31 1.78 9.95
CA ALA A 191 3.29 0.84 10.50
C ALA A 191 2.67 -0.11 11.55
N ASP A 192 1.70 0.38 12.33
CA ASP A 192 0.97 -0.41 13.35
C ASP A 192 -0.07 -1.38 12.75
N GLY A 193 -0.30 -1.34 11.42
CA GLY A 193 -1.08 -2.30 10.65
C GLY A 193 -2.60 -2.22 10.90
N GLU A 194 -3.31 -3.32 10.54
CA GLU A 194 -4.78 -3.41 10.63
C GLU A 194 -5.35 -3.27 12.06
N GLU A 195 -4.53 -3.43 13.11
CA GLU A 195 -5.01 -3.29 14.48
C GLU A 195 -5.34 -1.84 14.85
N GLY A 196 -4.65 -0.86 14.26
CA GLY A 196 -4.93 0.57 14.44
C GLY A 196 -6.20 1.08 13.72
N LEU A 197 -6.73 0.32 12.77
CA LEU A 197 -7.85 0.72 11.89
C LEU A 197 -9.17 -0.04 12.17
N ARG A 198 -9.23 -0.87 13.22
CA ARG A 198 -10.45 -1.64 13.55
C ARG A 198 -11.54 -0.74 14.12
N LEU A 199 -12.83 -1.12 13.85
CA LEU A 199 -13.98 -0.60 14.59
C LEU A 199 -13.75 -0.78 16.08
N GLY A 200 -13.68 0.34 16.80
CA GLY A 200 -13.40 0.39 18.23
C GLY A 200 -12.48 1.56 18.55
N GLY A 201 -12.45 1.97 19.79
CA GLY A 201 -11.60 3.07 20.26
C GLY A 201 -10.52 2.56 21.21
N VAL A 202 -9.42 3.29 21.24
CA VAL A 202 -8.37 3.15 22.24
C VAL A 202 -8.55 4.23 23.29
N ARG A 203 -8.38 3.87 24.56
CA ARG A 203 -8.40 4.84 25.67
C ARG A 203 -7.08 5.60 25.69
N MET A 204 -7.16 6.91 25.56
CA MET A 204 -5.99 7.79 25.46
C MET A 204 -6.21 9.06 26.30
N VAL A 205 -5.11 9.65 26.79
CA VAL A 205 -5.11 10.99 27.40
C VAL A 205 -4.70 11.96 26.29
N VAL A 206 -5.56 12.95 26.04
CA VAL A 206 -5.41 13.91 24.95
C VAL A 206 -5.81 15.32 25.40
N THR A 207 -5.46 16.33 24.61
CA THR A 207 -6.11 17.65 24.69
C THR A 207 -7.05 17.78 23.50
N VAL A 208 -8.34 18.02 23.79
CA VAL A 208 -9.35 18.31 22.79
C VAL A 208 -9.50 19.80 22.64
N MET A 209 -9.53 20.26 21.39
CA MET A 209 -9.77 21.64 20.98
C MET A 209 -11.10 21.74 20.26
N PHE A 210 -11.91 22.72 20.63
CA PHE A 210 -13.07 23.19 19.86
C PHE A 210 -12.86 24.65 19.49
N THR A 211 -13.22 25.01 18.26
CA THR A 211 -13.21 26.39 17.80
C THR A 211 -14.53 26.73 17.11
N ASP A 212 -14.92 28.00 17.13
CA ASP A 212 -16.12 28.50 16.46
C ASP A 212 -15.97 29.98 16.08
N LEU A 213 -16.47 30.38 14.88
CA LEU A 213 -16.43 31.76 14.44
C LEU A 213 -17.56 32.59 15.07
N ARG A 214 -17.24 33.77 15.54
CA ARG A 214 -18.24 34.66 16.12
C ARG A 214 -18.87 35.52 15.03
N GLY A 215 -20.20 35.40 14.88
CA GLY A 215 -20.98 36.21 13.93
C GLY A 215 -21.12 35.58 12.53
N PHE A 216 -20.54 34.42 12.29
CA PHE A 216 -20.57 33.78 10.97
C PHE A 216 -21.99 33.45 10.51
N THR A 217 -22.89 33.01 11.40
CA THR A 217 -24.27 32.71 11.05
C THR A 217 -24.95 33.93 10.41
N SER A 218 -24.83 35.11 11.04
CA SER A 218 -25.40 36.35 10.51
C SER A 218 -24.79 36.79 9.18
N TYR A 219 -23.46 36.56 9.03
CA TYR A 219 -22.78 36.78 7.76
C TYR A 219 -23.33 35.85 6.67
N ALA A 220 -23.46 34.58 6.95
CA ALA A 220 -23.97 33.57 6.02
C ALA A 220 -25.41 33.85 5.55
N GLU A 221 -26.27 34.39 6.43
CA GLU A 221 -27.60 34.78 6.07
C GLU A 221 -27.67 36.02 5.14
N SER A 222 -26.64 36.86 5.16
CA SER A 222 -26.57 38.13 4.41
C SER A 222 -25.88 38.03 3.05
N LYS A 223 -25.21 36.91 2.75
CA LYS A 223 -24.32 36.75 1.60
C LYS A 223 -24.74 35.63 0.66
N PRO A 224 -24.35 35.68 -0.63
CA PRO A 224 -24.55 34.58 -1.56
C PRO A 224 -23.84 33.28 -1.08
N PRO A 225 -24.46 32.09 -1.25
CA PRO A 225 -23.88 30.81 -0.79
C PRO A 225 -22.47 30.54 -1.30
N THR A 226 -22.15 30.95 -2.53
CA THR A 226 -20.81 30.79 -3.12
C THR A 226 -19.76 31.61 -2.39
N GLU A 227 -20.09 32.84 -1.96
CA GLU A 227 -19.22 33.71 -1.17
C GLU A 227 -19.01 33.12 0.22
N VAL A 228 -20.08 32.68 0.87
CA VAL A 228 -20.04 32.02 2.20
C VAL A 228 -19.12 30.81 2.18
N VAL A 229 -19.24 29.92 1.18
CA VAL A 229 -18.38 28.74 1.05
C VAL A 229 -16.92 29.11 0.83
N ASN A 230 -16.65 30.14 0.01
CA ASN A 230 -15.28 30.60 -0.24
C ASN A 230 -14.61 31.11 1.05
N VAL A 231 -15.30 32.00 1.78
CA VAL A 231 -14.83 32.55 3.06
C VAL A 231 -14.63 31.45 4.10
N LEU A 232 -15.59 30.52 4.20
CA LEU A 232 -15.48 29.39 5.12
C LEU A 232 -14.29 28.50 4.81
N ASN A 233 -14.08 28.15 3.54
CA ASN A 233 -12.96 27.30 3.13
C ASN A 233 -11.60 27.98 3.42
N GLN A 234 -11.49 29.28 3.20
CA GLN A 234 -10.27 30.04 3.51
C GLN A 234 -9.97 30.03 5.02
N TYR A 235 -10.99 30.26 5.84
CA TYR A 235 -10.89 30.18 7.30
C TYR A 235 -10.48 28.77 7.78
N LEU A 236 -11.25 27.76 7.37
CA LEU A 236 -10.99 26.37 7.76
C LEU A 236 -9.59 25.92 7.34
N GLY A 237 -9.13 26.33 6.15
CA GLY A 237 -7.79 26.03 5.67
C GLY A 237 -6.71 26.58 6.59
N GLN A 238 -6.75 27.88 6.89
CA GLN A 238 -5.74 28.53 7.73
C GLN A 238 -5.74 27.98 9.18
N MET A 239 -6.91 27.75 9.77
CA MET A 239 -6.99 27.21 11.13
C MET A 239 -6.53 25.75 11.19
N THR A 240 -6.82 24.96 10.16
CA THR A 240 -6.36 23.56 10.07
C THR A 240 -4.85 23.47 9.93
N GLU A 241 -4.23 24.38 9.18
CA GLU A 241 -2.76 24.46 9.09
C GLU A 241 -2.15 24.66 10.49
N ALA A 242 -2.64 25.60 11.30
CA ALA A 242 -2.14 25.80 12.66
C ALA A 242 -2.28 24.54 13.53
N ILE A 243 -3.39 23.79 13.41
CA ILE A 243 -3.57 22.51 14.12
C ILE A 243 -2.51 21.50 13.68
N MET A 244 -2.34 21.32 12.37
CA MET A 244 -1.43 20.31 11.82
C MET A 244 0.04 20.63 12.05
N ASP A 245 0.43 21.91 11.95
CA ASP A 245 1.80 22.38 12.19
C ASP A 245 2.25 22.10 13.64
N HIS A 246 1.31 22.11 14.59
CA HIS A 246 1.56 21.71 15.98
C HIS A 246 1.29 20.22 16.25
N GLY A 247 1.12 19.40 15.21
CA GLY A 247 0.96 17.95 15.35
C GLY A 247 -0.42 17.53 15.86
N GLY A 248 -1.43 18.39 15.77
CA GLY A 248 -2.82 18.08 16.08
C GLY A 248 -3.49 17.28 14.96
N THR A 249 -4.52 16.56 15.32
CA THR A 249 -5.36 15.78 14.40
C THR A 249 -6.69 16.49 14.22
N LEU A 250 -7.04 16.79 12.97
CA LEU A 250 -8.37 17.28 12.63
C LEU A 250 -9.38 16.14 12.79
N VAL A 251 -10.33 16.30 13.71
CA VAL A 251 -11.38 15.30 13.95
C VAL A 251 -12.61 15.56 13.09
N ALA A 252 -13.11 16.79 13.09
CA ALA A 252 -14.28 17.16 12.30
C ALA A 252 -14.39 18.66 12.07
N TYR A 253 -15.03 19.04 10.97
CA TYR A 253 -15.62 20.35 10.77
C TYR A 253 -17.09 20.31 11.18
N MET A 254 -17.53 21.30 11.96
CA MET A 254 -18.90 21.41 12.46
C MET A 254 -19.51 22.76 12.04
N GLY A 255 -19.82 22.90 10.73
CA GLY A 255 -20.14 24.16 10.16
C GLY A 255 -18.91 25.07 10.07
N ASP A 256 -18.90 26.16 10.80
CA ASP A 256 -17.77 27.08 11.00
C ASP A 256 -16.86 26.70 12.17
N GLY A 257 -17.25 25.67 12.94
CA GLY A 257 -16.45 25.15 14.04
C GLY A 257 -15.48 24.05 13.62
N ILE A 258 -14.38 23.91 14.37
CA ILE A 258 -13.40 22.84 14.20
C ILE A 258 -13.29 22.06 15.50
N MET A 259 -13.28 20.74 15.38
CA MET A 259 -12.89 19.84 16.45
C MET A 259 -11.54 19.22 16.11
N ALA A 260 -10.57 19.35 17.00
CA ALA A 260 -9.24 18.77 16.88
C ALA A 260 -8.82 18.07 18.17
N ALA A 261 -7.85 17.15 18.06
CA ALA A 261 -7.26 16.44 19.18
C ALA A 261 -5.74 16.41 19.08
N PHE A 262 -5.08 16.62 20.20
CA PHE A 262 -3.62 16.50 20.35
C PHE A 262 -3.33 15.30 21.27
N GLY A 263 -2.44 14.40 20.85
CA GLY A 263 -2.17 13.15 21.55
C GLY A 263 -2.98 11.95 21.03
N ALA A 264 -3.67 12.08 19.91
CA ALA A 264 -4.38 11.01 19.22
C ALA A 264 -4.29 11.22 17.69
N PRO A 265 -4.23 10.16 16.86
CA PRO A 265 -4.19 8.73 17.20
C PRO A 265 -2.86 8.29 17.82
N VAL A 266 -1.81 9.08 17.69
CA VAL A 266 -0.49 8.83 18.23
C VAL A 266 -0.33 9.58 19.55
N LYS A 267 0.14 8.85 20.57
CA LYS A 267 0.38 9.43 21.90
C LYS A 267 1.45 10.52 21.84
N GLN A 268 1.17 11.66 22.42
CA GLN A 268 2.08 12.79 22.58
C GLN A 268 2.11 13.14 24.07
N GLU A 269 3.28 13.17 24.68
CA GLU A 269 3.42 13.54 26.10
C GLU A 269 3.19 15.05 26.30
N ASP A 270 3.50 15.85 25.29
CA ASP A 270 3.37 17.31 25.22
C ASP A 270 2.05 17.77 24.54
N HIS A 271 1.00 16.94 24.57
CA HIS A 271 -0.28 17.23 23.91
C HIS A 271 -0.92 18.57 24.34
N ALA A 272 -0.77 18.97 25.61
CA ALA A 272 -1.33 20.20 26.14
C ALA A 272 -0.56 21.44 25.61
N ASP A 273 0.76 21.36 25.61
CA ASP A 273 1.64 22.43 25.11
C ASP A 273 1.39 22.69 23.63
N ARG A 274 1.27 21.64 22.84
CA ARG A 274 0.94 21.72 21.41
C ARG A 274 -0.42 22.36 21.16
N ALA A 275 -1.43 21.98 21.94
CA ALA A 275 -2.77 22.54 21.81
C ALA A 275 -2.80 24.04 22.15
N VAL A 276 -2.07 24.46 23.18
CA VAL A 276 -1.95 25.88 23.57
C VAL A 276 -1.17 26.66 22.52
N ALA A 277 -0.08 26.09 21.98
CA ALA A 277 0.70 26.69 20.89
C ALA A 277 -0.12 26.88 19.63
N ALA A 278 -0.90 25.87 19.23
CA ALA A 278 -1.82 25.98 18.10
C ALA A 278 -2.89 27.06 18.32
N ALA A 279 -3.50 27.11 19.50
CA ALA A 279 -4.48 28.15 19.85
C ALA A 279 -3.86 29.56 19.78
N ARG A 280 -2.63 29.71 20.23
CA ARG A 280 -1.88 30.97 20.12
C ARG A 280 -1.62 31.36 18.67
N GLU A 281 -1.11 30.43 17.85
CA GLU A 281 -0.87 30.71 16.42
C GLU A 281 -2.17 31.08 15.71
N MET A 282 -3.29 30.41 16.00
CA MET A 282 -4.59 30.79 15.49
C MET A 282 -4.95 32.23 15.79
N LEU A 283 -4.75 32.67 17.05
CA LEU A 283 -5.15 34.00 17.51
C LEU A 283 -4.21 35.09 17.03
N GLU A 284 -2.89 34.85 17.04
CA GLU A 284 -1.87 35.88 16.82
C GLU A 284 -1.39 35.97 15.37
N VAL A 285 -1.53 34.88 14.59
CA VAL A 285 -1.00 34.80 13.23
C VAL A 285 -2.11 34.54 12.20
N ARG A 286 -2.83 33.43 12.35
CA ARG A 286 -3.74 32.97 11.31
C ARG A 286 -5.02 33.78 11.22
N LEU A 287 -5.63 34.12 12.35
CA LEU A 287 -6.85 34.91 12.37
C LEU A 287 -6.62 36.35 11.87
N PRO A 288 -5.57 37.07 12.26
CA PRO A 288 -5.24 38.37 11.66
C PRO A 288 -5.04 38.29 10.14
N ALA A 289 -4.25 37.33 9.64
CA ALA A 289 -4.04 37.15 8.21
C ALA A 289 -5.36 36.81 7.45
N PHE A 290 -6.23 36.04 8.06
CA PHE A 290 -7.55 35.77 7.49
C PHE A 290 -8.42 37.04 7.45
N CYS A 291 -8.43 37.87 8.51
CA CYS A 291 -9.19 39.12 8.53
C CYS A 291 -8.65 40.11 7.48
N GLU A 292 -7.33 40.24 7.33
CA GLU A 292 -6.70 41.07 6.28
C GLU A 292 -7.13 40.58 4.89
N TRP A 293 -7.08 39.27 4.62
CA TRP A 293 -7.57 38.73 3.37
C TRP A 293 -9.04 39.05 3.11
N MET A 294 -9.90 39.00 4.15
CA MET A 294 -11.31 39.35 4.02
C MET A 294 -11.51 40.82 3.61
N GLU A 295 -10.77 41.74 4.23
CA GLU A 295 -10.81 43.16 3.90
C GLU A 295 -10.34 43.42 2.47
N GLU A 296 -9.19 42.87 2.08
CA GLU A 296 -8.61 43.01 0.75
C GLU A 296 -9.52 42.42 -0.36
N SER A 297 -10.20 41.32 -0.06
CA SER A 297 -11.12 40.65 -0.99
C SER A 297 -12.54 41.23 -0.97
N GLY A 298 -12.81 42.24 -0.15
CA GLY A 298 -14.10 42.90 -0.06
C GLY A 298 -15.21 42.08 0.63
N HIS A 299 -14.81 41.11 1.47
CA HIS A 299 -15.75 40.24 2.19
C HIS A 299 -16.15 40.79 3.57
N GLY A 300 -15.56 41.88 4.05
CA GLY A 300 -15.87 42.54 5.33
C GLY A 300 -14.65 42.59 6.26
N GLU A 301 -14.85 43.06 7.52
CA GLU A 301 -13.80 43.32 8.51
C GLU A 301 -13.23 42.05 9.18
N GLY A 302 -13.73 40.86 8.79
CA GLY A 302 -13.31 39.59 9.39
C GLY A 302 -14.17 39.15 10.58
N PHE A 303 -13.65 38.20 11.34
CA PHE A 303 -14.36 37.55 12.45
C PHE A 303 -13.50 37.48 13.71
N LYS A 304 -14.14 37.24 14.84
CA LYS A 304 -13.51 36.79 16.08
C LYS A 304 -13.70 35.29 16.20
N ILE A 305 -12.81 34.61 16.95
CA ILE A 305 -12.89 33.17 17.21
C ILE A 305 -13.08 32.90 18.69
N GLY A 306 -13.81 31.82 19.02
CA GLY A 306 -13.79 31.22 20.34
C GLY A 306 -13.06 29.91 20.31
N ILE A 307 -12.21 29.64 21.30
CA ILE A 307 -11.43 28.40 21.43
C ILE A 307 -11.65 27.80 22.84
N GLY A 308 -11.92 26.50 22.92
CA GLY A 308 -12.01 25.74 24.16
C GLY A 308 -11.03 24.59 24.18
N LEU A 309 -10.17 24.53 25.21
CA LEU A 309 -9.18 23.46 25.40
C LEU A 309 -9.48 22.69 26.70
N ASN A 310 -9.56 21.37 26.60
CA ASN A 310 -9.70 20.50 27.75
C ASN A 310 -8.90 19.22 27.59
N SER A 311 -8.10 18.86 28.61
CA SER A 311 -7.27 17.66 28.64
C SER A 311 -7.88 16.59 29.51
N GLY A 312 -7.73 15.35 29.12
CA GLY A 312 -8.16 14.19 29.88
C GLY A 312 -8.34 12.95 29.04
N GLU A 313 -8.90 11.92 29.67
CA GLU A 313 -9.11 10.63 29.03
C GLU A 313 -10.29 10.67 28.04
N VAL A 314 -10.08 10.06 26.87
CA VAL A 314 -11.10 9.86 25.82
C VAL A 314 -11.00 8.45 25.25
N MET A 315 -12.08 8.02 24.60
CA MET A 315 -12.02 6.93 23.63
C MET A 315 -11.77 7.55 22.25
N SER A 316 -10.64 7.24 21.65
CA SER A 316 -10.25 7.74 20.34
C SER A 316 -10.23 6.59 19.34
N GLY A 317 -10.92 6.72 18.21
CA GLY A 317 -10.99 5.65 17.21
C GLY A 317 -12.09 5.84 16.18
N GLN A 318 -12.34 4.79 15.40
CA GLN A 318 -13.36 4.77 14.37
C GLN A 318 -14.73 4.45 14.96
N VAL A 319 -15.68 5.36 14.80
CA VAL A 319 -17.07 5.25 15.29
C VAL A 319 -18.03 5.41 14.14
N GLY A 320 -19.07 4.58 14.11
CA GLY A 320 -20.11 4.63 13.08
C GLY A 320 -20.62 3.25 12.69
N SER A 321 -21.08 3.14 11.46
CA SER A 321 -21.53 1.87 10.86
C SER A 321 -20.50 1.40 9.82
N GLU A 322 -20.58 0.12 9.39
CA GLU A 322 -19.74 -0.42 8.31
C GLU A 322 -19.78 0.41 7.00
N LYS A 323 -20.87 1.15 6.78
CA LYS A 323 -21.05 1.99 5.57
C LYS A 323 -20.55 3.43 5.74
N ARG A 324 -20.44 3.91 6.98
CA ARG A 324 -19.99 5.27 7.29
C ARG A 324 -19.29 5.28 8.64
N MET A 325 -17.98 5.39 8.58
CA MET A 325 -17.11 5.49 9.75
C MET A 325 -16.43 6.85 9.77
N GLU A 326 -16.32 7.42 10.95
CA GLU A 326 -15.61 8.68 11.20
C GLU A 326 -14.63 8.45 12.35
N TYR A 327 -13.42 8.97 12.20
CA TYR A 327 -12.46 8.99 13.30
C TYR A 327 -12.87 10.11 14.25
N THR A 328 -13.04 9.79 15.53
CA THR A 328 -13.45 10.78 16.52
C THR A 328 -12.93 10.46 17.91
N THR A 329 -13.03 11.43 18.81
CA THR A 329 -12.74 11.28 20.24
C THR A 329 -14.02 11.46 21.05
N ILE A 330 -14.35 10.46 21.87
CA ILE A 330 -15.58 10.45 22.67
C ILE A 330 -15.23 10.42 24.15
N GLY A 331 -15.86 11.27 24.92
CA GLY A 331 -15.71 11.32 26.38
C GLY A 331 -16.22 12.63 26.99
N ASP A 332 -16.23 12.68 28.32
CA ASP A 332 -16.55 13.91 29.06
C ASP A 332 -15.53 15.02 28.78
N THR A 333 -14.26 14.63 28.50
CA THR A 333 -13.20 15.54 28.06
C THR A 333 -13.58 16.32 26.82
N THR A 334 -14.12 15.65 25.80
CA THR A 334 -14.59 16.23 24.55
C THR A 334 -15.76 17.22 24.78
N ASN A 335 -16.74 16.78 25.53
CA ASN A 335 -17.90 17.61 25.84
C ASN A 335 -17.54 18.86 26.66
N THR A 336 -16.56 18.75 27.54
CA THR A 336 -16.07 19.86 28.34
C THR A 336 -15.36 20.90 27.48
N ALA A 337 -14.50 20.49 26.53
CA ALA A 337 -13.84 21.38 25.59
C ALA A 337 -14.85 22.20 24.76
N ALA A 338 -15.91 21.54 24.23
CA ALA A 338 -16.97 22.20 23.49
C ALA A 338 -17.73 23.24 24.35
N ARG A 339 -17.95 22.94 25.64
CA ARG A 339 -18.61 23.90 26.55
C ARG A 339 -17.72 25.09 26.86
N LEU A 340 -16.43 24.87 27.06
CA LEU A 340 -15.46 25.94 27.29
C LEU A 340 -15.41 26.90 26.09
N GLU A 341 -15.39 26.36 24.87
CA GLU A 341 -15.49 27.16 23.66
C GLU A 341 -16.76 28.05 23.71
N GLY A 342 -17.94 27.48 23.92
CA GLY A 342 -19.19 28.22 23.99
C GLY A 342 -19.21 29.30 25.07
N MET A 343 -18.51 29.10 26.20
CA MET A 343 -18.41 30.06 27.30
C MET A 343 -17.52 31.27 26.99
N THR A 344 -16.69 31.21 25.93
CA THR A 344 -15.91 32.39 25.50
C THR A 344 -16.83 33.50 24.95
N LYS A 345 -18.06 33.16 24.52
CA LYS A 345 -19.02 34.12 23.96
C LYS A 345 -19.43 35.19 24.99
N GLY A 346 -19.09 36.43 24.68
CA GLY A 346 -19.40 37.58 25.56
C GLY A 346 -18.55 37.67 26.83
N SER A 347 -17.49 36.86 26.97
CA SER A 347 -16.61 36.90 28.15
C SER A 347 -15.46 37.90 28.07
N GLY A 348 -15.18 38.44 26.87
CA GLY A 348 -13.99 39.26 26.61
C GLY A 348 -12.72 38.44 26.37
N HIS A 349 -12.81 37.09 26.39
CA HIS A 349 -11.70 36.19 26.15
C HIS A 349 -11.95 35.36 24.88
N TYR A 350 -10.90 35.08 24.13
CA TYR A 350 -10.96 34.28 22.91
C TYR A 350 -10.68 32.79 23.14
N VAL A 351 -9.95 32.45 24.20
CA VAL A 351 -9.63 31.09 24.56
C VAL A 351 -9.93 30.78 26.01
N PHE A 352 -10.55 29.64 26.26
CA PHE A 352 -10.71 29.08 27.60
C PHE A 352 -9.99 27.73 27.70
N ILE A 353 -9.17 27.61 28.71
CA ILE A 353 -8.32 26.47 29.00
C ILE A 353 -8.73 25.95 30.40
N SER A 354 -8.99 24.64 30.51
CA SER A 354 -9.34 24.02 31.79
C SER A 354 -8.14 23.85 32.72
N ASP A 355 -8.41 23.70 34.01
CA ASP A 355 -7.39 23.29 35.01
C ASP A 355 -6.65 22.03 34.56
N SER A 356 -7.37 21.02 34.04
CA SER A 356 -6.78 19.78 33.58
C SER A 356 -5.81 19.97 32.41
N THR A 357 -6.05 20.95 31.54
CA THR A 357 -5.09 21.31 30.49
C THR A 357 -3.89 22.05 31.05
N ARG A 358 -4.13 23.02 31.94
CA ARG A 358 -3.06 23.74 32.62
C ARG A 358 -2.13 22.77 33.38
N ASP A 359 -2.71 21.79 34.09
CA ASP A 359 -1.95 20.80 34.88
C ASP A 359 -1.20 19.78 33.98
N ALA A 360 -1.58 19.64 32.75
CA ALA A 360 -0.94 18.76 31.73
C ALA A 360 0.17 19.48 30.94
N LEU A 361 0.35 20.79 31.11
CA LEU A 361 1.46 21.53 30.49
C LEU A 361 2.79 21.07 31.06
N ILE A 362 3.75 20.83 30.19
CA ILE A 362 5.14 20.52 30.54
C ILE A 362 5.93 21.81 30.65
N ASP A 363 5.75 22.73 29.70
CA ASP A 363 6.43 23.99 29.63
C ASP A 363 5.60 25.12 30.28
N PRO A 364 6.22 26.03 31.05
CA PRO A 364 5.51 27.19 31.60
C PRO A 364 4.94 28.09 30.49
N VAL A 365 3.69 28.47 30.62
CA VAL A 365 3.03 29.48 29.77
C VAL A 365 2.89 30.78 30.59
N PRO A 366 3.83 31.75 30.46
CA PRO A 366 3.93 32.90 31.37
C PRO A 366 2.74 33.85 31.35
N ASP A 367 2.02 33.91 30.22
CA ASP A 367 0.85 34.76 29.99
C ASP A 367 -0.48 34.03 30.27
N LEU A 368 -0.44 32.85 30.87
CA LEU A 368 -1.63 32.14 31.28
C LEU A 368 -2.23 32.79 32.55
N VAL A 369 -3.43 33.35 32.38
CA VAL A 369 -4.14 34.05 33.46
C VAL A 369 -5.35 33.27 33.96
N HIS A 370 -5.55 33.21 35.26
CA HIS A 370 -6.73 32.59 35.86
C HIS A 370 -7.95 33.51 35.73
N VAL A 371 -9.00 33.07 35.02
CA VAL A 371 -10.22 33.83 34.80
C VAL A 371 -11.24 33.64 35.91
N GLY A 372 -11.20 32.49 36.57
CA GLY A 372 -12.09 32.11 37.68
C GLY A 372 -12.62 30.70 37.55
N GLU A 373 -13.49 30.34 38.51
CA GLU A 373 -14.18 29.05 38.50
C GLU A 373 -15.57 29.17 37.88
N ARG A 374 -15.96 28.21 37.04
CA ARG A 374 -17.28 28.15 36.42
C ARG A 374 -17.94 26.79 36.59
N GLU A 375 -19.26 26.83 36.78
CA GLU A 375 -20.06 25.61 36.69
C GLU A 375 -20.23 25.21 35.21
N VAL A 376 -19.82 23.99 34.92
CA VAL A 376 -20.02 23.42 33.56
C VAL A 376 -21.19 22.45 33.63
N ARG A 377 -22.22 22.68 32.82
CA ARG A 377 -23.45 21.88 32.82
C ARG A 377 -23.14 20.39 32.74
N GLY A 378 -23.68 19.61 33.69
CA GLY A 378 -23.46 18.16 33.80
C GLY A 378 -22.21 17.72 34.54
N ARG A 379 -21.55 18.64 35.27
CA ARG A 379 -20.54 18.35 36.29
C ARG A 379 -20.96 18.92 37.65
N ASP A 380 -20.74 18.14 38.69
CA ASP A 380 -21.05 18.55 40.07
C ASP A 380 -19.96 19.49 40.66
N ARG A 381 -18.81 19.56 40.02
CA ARG A 381 -17.69 20.41 40.48
C ARG A 381 -17.44 21.54 39.50
N LYS A 382 -17.15 22.70 40.03
CA LYS A 382 -16.65 23.86 39.27
C LYS A 382 -15.30 23.52 38.65
N ILE A 383 -15.05 24.06 37.47
CA ILE A 383 -13.79 23.92 36.73
C ILE A 383 -13.11 25.29 36.78
N GLY A 384 -11.83 25.32 37.16
CA GLY A 384 -11.00 26.50 36.99
C GLY A 384 -10.73 26.75 35.52
N ILE A 385 -10.93 27.98 35.11
CA ILE A 385 -10.77 28.45 33.74
C ILE A 385 -9.59 29.40 33.67
N TRP A 386 -8.75 29.12 32.67
CA TRP A 386 -7.60 29.94 32.33
C TRP A 386 -7.74 30.50 30.94
N SER A 387 -7.06 31.60 30.63
CA SER A 387 -7.02 32.22 29.31
C SER A 387 -5.60 32.73 29.05
N LEU A 388 -5.27 32.87 27.76
CA LEU A 388 -4.07 33.64 27.38
C LEU A 388 -4.36 35.12 27.61
N ALA A 389 -3.42 35.85 28.19
CA ALA A 389 -3.55 37.28 28.36
C ALA A 389 -3.72 37.95 26.99
N PRO A 390 -4.61 38.92 26.81
CA PRO A 390 -4.67 39.67 25.57
C PRO A 390 -3.34 40.38 25.34
N ASP A 391 -2.86 40.38 24.10
CA ASP A 391 -1.67 41.14 23.73
C ASP A 391 -1.88 42.63 24.12
N PRO A 392 -0.98 43.24 24.91
CA PRO A 392 -1.11 44.63 25.30
C PRO A 392 -1.12 45.63 24.13
N GLY A 393 -0.81 45.16 22.92
CA GLY A 393 -0.84 45.94 21.66
C GLY A 393 -2.15 45.88 20.88
N ALA A 394 -3.06 44.96 21.15
CA ALA A 394 -4.36 44.88 20.48
C ALA A 394 -5.36 45.82 21.13
N GLY A 395 -5.54 47.00 20.55
CA GLY A 395 -6.36 48.08 21.06
C GLY A 395 -7.75 47.65 21.54
N SER A 396 -8.04 48.00 22.79
CA SER A 396 -9.35 47.88 23.44
C SER A 396 -10.41 48.67 22.65
N THR A 397 -11.16 48.00 21.79
CA THR A 397 -12.50 48.46 21.43
C THR A 397 -13.50 47.68 22.26
N ALA A 398 -13.79 48.22 23.45
CA ALA A 398 -14.84 47.74 24.30
C ALA A 398 -16.18 47.92 23.56
N ASP A 399 -16.80 46.81 23.20
CA ASP A 399 -18.19 46.78 22.71
C ASP A 399 -19.10 46.75 23.96
N GLU A 400 -19.28 47.95 24.57
CA GLU A 400 -20.32 48.19 25.55
C GLU A 400 -21.65 48.44 24.78
N ALA A 401 -22.41 47.39 24.57
CA ALA A 401 -23.82 47.56 24.26
C ALA A 401 -24.58 47.91 25.54
N PRO A 402 -25.30 49.04 25.60
CA PRO A 402 -26.02 49.44 26.80
C PRO A 402 -27.17 48.47 27.10
N PRO A 403 -27.51 48.25 28.37
CA PRO A 403 -28.59 47.36 28.77
C PRO A 403 -29.93 47.92 28.27
N LYS A 404 -30.67 47.13 27.49
CA LYS A 404 -32.04 47.45 27.11
C LYS A 404 -32.91 47.52 28.37
N GLN A 405 -33.31 48.74 28.73
CA GLN A 405 -34.37 49.01 29.73
C GLN A 405 -35.68 48.44 29.15
N GLY A 406 -36.28 47.51 29.85
CA GLY A 406 -37.63 47.04 29.57
C GLY A 406 -38.66 48.16 29.82
N PRO A 407 -39.79 48.16 29.08
CA PRO A 407 -40.82 49.17 29.30
C PRO A 407 -41.50 48.94 30.64
N SER A 408 -41.50 49.99 31.47
CA SER A 408 -42.37 50.13 32.65
C SER A 408 -43.83 50.39 32.16
N THR A 409 -44.71 49.62 32.68
CA THR A 409 -46.14 49.65 32.99
C THR A 409 -46.91 48.48 32.41
#